data_7a27739b6afbae65e4c596e8e40bb176
#
_entry.id   7a27739b6afbae65e4c596e8e40bb176
#
_cell.length_a   1.000
_cell.length_b   1.000
_cell.length_c   1.000
_cell.angle_alpha   90.00
_cell.angle_beta   90.00
_cell.angle_gamma   90.00
#
_symmetry.space_group_name_H-M   'P 1'
#
loop_
_entity.id
_entity.type
_entity.pdbx_description
1 polymer ?
#
loop_
_entity_poly.entity_id
_entity_poly.type
_entity_poly.pdbx_seq_one_letter_code
_entity_poly.pdbx_strand_id
1 'polypeptide(L)'
;MGKVYLVGAGPGAPDLLTLRAARILAAADIVLHDALVHPDTLKLAAHARFIDVGKRYGKVSTEQRFIHRALIEAARTHDVVVRLKGGDPMIFGRAQEELDALREAGIETEVVPGVTAALAAASTLQVSLTRRGIARTVTFLTPRVGRGETVSGTDHNSMPDVLCPPWLPAALSADTVVLYMAAGAGREIAQALIDGGKPSSTPVALVESATLPEEQRRITTLGELARATLARAEGPVVVCVGEVFRDALDELQLDSNPDAAPNELHRQVHR
;
A
#
# COMPACT_ATOMS: atom_id res chain seq x y z
N MET A 1 6.60 -28.04 18.20
CA MET A 1 6.26 -27.30 16.97
C MET A 1 6.91 -25.93 17.10
N GLY A 2 7.50 -25.46 16.01
CA GLY A 2 8.12 -24.15 15.97
C GLY A 2 7.09 -23.01 16.00
N LYS A 3 7.60 -21.80 16.09
CA LYS A 3 6.81 -20.57 16.12
C LYS A 3 6.82 -19.87 14.75
N VAL A 4 5.68 -19.37 14.30
CA VAL A 4 5.55 -18.61 13.06
C VAL A 4 5.49 -17.11 13.35
N TYR A 5 6.38 -16.35 12.71
CA TYR A 5 6.43 -14.90 12.79
C TYR A 5 5.92 -14.30 11.47
N LEU A 6 4.80 -13.57 11.52
CA LEU A 6 4.34 -12.74 10.40
C LEU A 6 5.08 -11.40 10.49
N VAL A 7 6.04 -11.19 9.60
CA VAL A 7 6.97 -10.06 9.68
C VAL A 7 6.76 -9.10 8.52
N GLY A 8 6.63 -7.82 8.83
CA GLY A 8 6.63 -6.75 7.83
C GLY A 8 8.04 -6.50 7.30
N ALA A 9 8.18 -6.60 5.98
CA ALA A 9 9.43 -6.32 5.27
C ALA A 9 9.69 -4.83 5.04
N GLY A 10 8.75 -3.97 5.44
CA GLY A 10 8.82 -2.56 5.10
C GLY A 10 8.48 -2.28 3.63
N PRO A 11 8.65 -1.02 3.18
CA PRO A 11 8.19 -0.55 1.87
C PRO A 11 9.13 -0.91 0.71
N GLY A 12 10.37 -1.32 1.01
CA GLY A 12 11.38 -1.65 0.02
C GLY A 12 12.79 -1.61 0.58
N ALA A 13 13.27 -0.45 1.03
CA ALA A 13 14.61 -0.29 1.59
C ALA A 13 14.82 -1.14 2.86
N PRO A 14 15.88 -1.98 2.92
CA PRO A 14 16.09 -2.90 4.05
C PRO A 14 16.35 -2.20 5.39
N ASP A 15 16.85 -1.00 5.40
CA ASP A 15 17.12 -0.18 6.60
C ASP A 15 15.84 0.38 7.25
N LEU A 16 14.69 0.25 6.57
CA LEU A 16 13.37 0.57 7.11
C LEU A 16 12.69 -0.61 7.80
N LEU A 17 13.40 -1.72 7.97
CA LEU A 17 12.95 -2.81 8.85
C LEU A 17 12.93 -2.36 10.30
N THR A 18 11.96 -2.88 11.05
CA THR A 18 12.04 -2.74 12.50
C THR A 18 13.22 -3.56 13.05
N LEU A 19 13.83 -3.10 14.15
CA LEU A 19 14.90 -3.85 14.82
C LEU A 19 14.46 -5.27 15.24
N ARG A 20 13.17 -5.46 15.54
CA ARG A 20 12.61 -6.77 15.85
C ARG A 20 12.58 -7.64 14.60
N ALA A 21 12.11 -7.12 13.46
CA ALA A 21 12.09 -7.84 12.19
C ALA A 21 13.49 -8.31 11.79
N ALA A 22 14.50 -7.43 11.85
CA ALA A 22 15.87 -7.76 11.51
C ALA A 22 16.44 -8.88 12.41
N ARG A 23 16.19 -8.83 13.73
CA ARG A 23 16.64 -9.89 14.67
C ARG A 23 15.98 -11.22 14.40
N ILE A 24 14.67 -11.24 14.09
CA ILE A 24 13.94 -12.47 13.81
C ILE A 24 14.40 -13.07 12.48
N LEU A 25 14.62 -12.24 11.45
CA LEU A 25 15.16 -12.70 10.16
C LEU A 25 16.55 -13.34 10.32
N ALA A 26 17.43 -12.74 11.12
CA ALA A 26 18.77 -13.28 11.37
C ALA A 26 18.74 -14.64 12.09
N ALA A 27 17.68 -14.94 12.85
CA ALA A 27 17.50 -16.20 13.58
C ALA A 27 16.59 -17.19 12.84
N ALA A 28 16.09 -16.87 11.65
CA ALA A 28 15.14 -17.70 10.94
C ALA A 28 15.77 -18.98 10.38
N ASP A 29 15.08 -20.12 10.54
CA ASP A 29 15.42 -21.38 9.88
C ASP A 29 14.86 -21.42 8.45
N ILE A 30 13.66 -20.85 8.28
CA ILE A 30 12.96 -20.81 6.99
C ILE A 30 12.17 -19.51 6.85
N VAL A 31 12.22 -18.92 5.64
CA VAL A 31 11.50 -17.69 5.28
C VAL A 31 10.61 -17.97 4.08
N LEU A 32 9.29 -17.81 4.28
CA LEU A 32 8.30 -17.78 3.20
C LEU A 32 8.01 -16.31 2.87
N HIS A 33 8.33 -15.87 1.65
CA HIS A 33 8.26 -14.44 1.31
C HIS A 33 7.40 -14.16 0.08
N ASP A 34 6.84 -12.94 0.04
CA ASP A 34 6.12 -12.41 -1.12
C ASP A 34 7.09 -11.90 -2.20
N ALA A 35 6.60 -11.79 -3.44
CA ALA A 35 7.37 -11.26 -4.57
C ALA A 35 7.73 -9.76 -4.42
N LEU A 36 7.07 -9.03 -3.53
CA LEU A 36 7.33 -7.62 -3.26
C LEU A 36 8.48 -7.39 -2.26
N VAL A 37 9.00 -8.46 -1.65
CA VAL A 37 10.14 -8.34 -0.72
C VAL A 37 11.41 -8.10 -1.51
N HIS A 38 12.13 -7.02 -1.16
CA HIS A 38 13.38 -6.69 -1.83
C HIS A 38 14.45 -7.76 -1.54
N PRO A 39 15.26 -8.18 -2.54
CA PRO A 39 16.29 -9.23 -2.35
C PRO A 39 17.29 -8.91 -1.24
N ASP A 40 17.65 -7.65 -1.03
CA ASP A 40 18.58 -7.27 0.04
C ASP A 40 18.01 -7.49 1.44
N THR A 41 16.69 -7.42 1.60
CA THR A 41 16.04 -7.80 2.87
C THR A 41 16.22 -9.29 3.17
N LEU A 42 16.18 -10.15 2.14
CA LEU A 42 16.39 -11.59 2.31
C LEU A 42 17.81 -11.92 2.75
N LYS A 43 18.81 -11.10 2.38
CA LYS A 43 20.21 -11.31 2.81
C LYS A 43 20.40 -11.27 4.34
N LEU A 44 19.47 -10.65 5.08
CA LEU A 44 19.51 -10.62 6.55
C LEU A 44 19.23 -12.00 7.18
N ALA A 45 18.59 -12.91 6.45
CA ALA A 45 18.34 -14.28 6.88
C ALA A 45 19.33 -15.26 6.22
N ALA A 46 20.62 -15.01 6.34
CA ALA A 46 21.70 -15.65 5.58
C ALA A 46 21.74 -17.18 5.71
N HIS A 47 21.20 -17.75 6.81
CA HIS A 47 21.21 -19.19 7.08
C HIS A 47 19.86 -19.86 6.80
N ALA A 48 18.84 -19.07 6.49
CA ALA A 48 17.49 -19.57 6.30
C ALA A 48 17.30 -20.25 4.93
N ARG A 49 16.40 -21.20 4.90
CA ARG A 49 15.83 -21.69 3.64
C ARG A 49 14.77 -20.72 3.15
N PHE A 50 14.73 -20.41 1.84
CA PHE A 50 13.75 -19.52 1.25
C PHE A 50 12.70 -20.27 0.45
N ILE A 51 11.43 -19.84 0.58
CA ILE A 51 10.30 -20.26 -0.24
C ILE A 51 9.60 -19.00 -0.77
N ASP A 52 9.64 -18.81 -2.09
CA ASP A 52 8.86 -17.75 -2.76
C ASP A 52 7.39 -18.22 -2.87
N VAL A 53 6.51 -17.55 -2.13
CA VAL A 53 5.05 -17.76 -2.17
C VAL A 53 4.33 -16.59 -2.84
N GLY A 54 5.09 -15.62 -3.38
CA GLY A 54 4.59 -14.40 -4.00
C GLY A 54 3.99 -14.63 -5.38
N LYS A 55 3.18 -13.65 -5.80
CA LYS A 55 2.67 -13.57 -7.17
C LYS A 55 3.67 -12.83 -8.03
N ARG A 56 4.16 -13.43 -9.10
CA ARG A 56 4.79 -12.68 -10.18
C ARG A 56 3.71 -12.12 -11.11
N TYR A 57 3.88 -10.87 -11.53
CA TYR A 57 2.98 -10.21 -12.48
C TYR A 57 2.68 -11.13 -13.69
N GLY A 58 1.40 -11.38 -13.98
CA GLY A 58 0.96 -12.20 -15.11
C GLY A 58 0.88 -13.71 -14.87
N LYS A 59 1.25 -14.25 -13.70
CA LYS A 59 1.11 -15.68 -13.36
C LYS A 59 -0.09 -15.96 -12.45
N VAL A 60 -0.61 -17.17 -12.55
CA VAL A 60 -1.71 -17.68 -11.69
C VAL A 60 -1.30 -17.51 -10.23
N SER A 61 -2.18 -16.91 -9.44
CA SER A 61 -2.02 -16.72 -7.99
C SER A 61 -1.72 -18.05 -7.31
N THR A 62 -0.65 -18.12 -6.51
CA THR A 62 -0.51 -19.15 -5.49
C THR A 62 -1.78 -19.15 -4.64
N GLU A 63 -2.50 -20.27 -4.59
CA GLU A 63 -3.72 -20.37 -3.78
C GLU A 63 -3.38 -20.14 -2.31
N GLN A 64 -4.17 -19.34 -1.61
CA GLN A 64 -3.95 -19.06 -0.19
C GLN A 64 -3.83 -20.34 0.63
N ARG A 65 -4.60 -21.37 0.27
CA ARG A 65 -4.50 -22.72 0.88
C ARG A 65 -3.12 -23.34 0.79
N PHE A 66 -2.37 -23.08 -0.30
CA PHE A 66 -0.99 -23.56 -0.41
C PHE A 66 -0.08 -22.84 0.60
N ILE A 67 -0.23 -21.52 0.74
CA ILE A 67 0.54 -20.74 1.71
C ILE A 67 0.27 -21.23 3.14
N HIS A 68 -1.01 -21.45 3.50
CA HIS A 68 -1.39 -21.98 4.80
C HIS A 68 -0.74 -23.33 5.08
N ARG A 69 -0.81 -24.27 4.11
CA ARG A 69 -0.18 -25.61 4.25
C ARG A 69 1.33 -25.50 4.38
N ALA A 70 1.98 -24.66 3.57
CA ALA A 70 3.42 -24.46 3.62
C ALA A 70 3.89 -23.89 4.97
N LEU A 71 3.15 -22.94 5.55
CA LEU A 71 3.43 -22.38 6.88
C LEU A 71 3.26 -23.42 7.99
N ILE A 72 2.17 -24.21 7.95
CA ILE A 72 1.91 -25.28 8.92
C ILE A 72 3.00 -26.36 8.85
N GLU A 73 3.39 -26.77 7.65
CA GLU A 73 4.43 -27.78 7.47
C GLU A 73 5.81 -27.26 7.89
N ALA A 74 6.11 -26.00 7.58
CA ALA A 74 7.34 -25.35 8.04
C ALA A 74 7.43 -25.35 9.58
N ALA A 75 6.34 -25.00 10.28
CA ALA A 75 6.30 -24.96 11.74
C ALA A 75 6.40 -26.36 12.41
N ARG A 76 6.13 -27.44 11.67
CA ARG A 76 6.33 -28.80 12.17
C ARG A 76 7.79 -29.25 12.14
N THR A 77 8.60 -28.63 11.27
CA THR A 77 9.96 -29.09 10.94
C THR A 77 11.06 -28.09 11.30
N HIS A 78 10.69 -26.87 11.65
CA HIS A 78 11.62 -25.76 11.95
C HIS A 78 11.15 -25.04 13.22
N ASP A 79 12.09 -24.50 14.01
CA ASP A 79 11.78 -23.79 15.25
C ASP A 79 11.38 -22.34 14.99
N VAL A 80 12.08 -21.63 14.09
CA VAL A 80 11.84 -20.23 13.75
C VAL A 80 11.41 -20.11 12.29
N VAL A 81 10.09 -19.96 12.08
CA VAL A 81 9.49 -19.81 10.75
C VAL A 81 9.10 -18.36 10.53
N VAL A 82 9.57 -17.75 9.46
CA VAL A 82 9.21 -16.38 9.10
C VAL A 82 8.32 -16.36 7.87
N ARG A 83 7.16 -15.75 8.00
CA ARG A 83 6.32 -15.29 6.90
C ARG A 83 6.60 -13.82 6.65
N LEU A 84 7.43 -13.51 5.64
CA LEU A 84 7.87 -12.16 5.33
C LEU A 84 6.96 -11.53 4.27
N LYS A 85 6.34 -10.40 4.62
CA LYS A 85 5.30 -9.72 3.82
C LYS A 85 5.73 -8.29 3.51
N GLY A 86 5.57 -7.84 2.27
CA GLY A 86 5.86 -6.45 1.88
C GLY A 86 5.03 -5.45 2.70
N GLY A 87 5.61 -4.32 3.08
CA GLY A 87 4.98 -3.31 3.93
C GLY A 87 4.71 -3.78 5.35
N ASP A 88 3.48 -3.62 5.80
CA ASP A 88 2.97 -4.12 7.08
C ASP A 88 2.06 -5.33 6.85
N PRO A 89 2.20 -6.43 7.62
CA PRO A 89 1.39 -7.64 7.43
C PRO A 89 -0.10 -7.41 7.57
N MET A 90 -0.51 -6.45 8.40
CA MET A 90 -1.90 -6.21 8.76
C MET A 90 -2.62 -5.22 7.82
N ILE A 91 -1.92 -4.69 6.80
CA ILE A 91 -2.48 -3.76 5.82
C ILE A 91 -2.56 -4.45 4.45
N PHE A 92 -3.76 -4.83 4.00
CA PHE A 92 -4.06 -5.48 2.70
C PHE A 92 -3.22 -6.73 2.40
N GLY A 93 -2.65 -7.37 3.44
CA GLY A 93 -1.74 -8.50 3.33
C GLY A 93 -2.41 -9.86 3.57
N ARG A 94 -3.72 -9.95 3.76
CA ARG A 94 -4.47 -11.19 4.07
C ARG A 94 -3.93 -11.93 5.30
N ALA A 95 -3.28 -11.21 6.23
CA ALA A 95 -2.66 -11.79 7.41
C ALA A 95 -3.65 -12.52 8.30
N GLN A 96 -4.91 -12.04 8.39
CA GLN A 96 -5.93 -12.67 9.23
C GLN A 96 -6.22 -14.11 8.80
N GLU A 97 -6.27 -14.39 7.49
CA GLU A 97 -6.47 -15.74 6.97
C GLU A 97 -5.31 -16.68 7.33
N GLU A 98 -4.05 -16.18 7.26
CA GLU A 98 -2.85 -16.92 7.65
C GLU A 98 -2.84 -17.20 9.17
N LEU A 99 -3.19 -16.18 9.99
CA LEU A 99 -3.28 -16.32 11.45
C LEU A 99 -4.36 -17.32 11.89
N ASP A 100 -5.54 -17.29 11.25
CA ASP A 100 -6.64 -18.19 11.57
C ASP A 100 -6.27 -19.65 11.25
N ALA A 101 -5.66 -19.90 10.08
CA ALA A 101 -5.18 -21.25 9.71
C ALA A 101 -4.10 -21.78 10.67
N LEU A 102 -3.18 -20.92 11.11
CA LEU A 102 -2.14 -21.30 12.08
C LEU A 102 -2.73 -21.57 13.47
N ARG A 103 -3.70 -20.75 13.90
CA ARG A 103 -4.43 -20.95 15.17
C ARG A 103 -5.21 -22.27 15.19
N GLU A 104 -5.91 -22.58 14.09
CA GLU A 104 -6.63 -23.85 13.94
C GLU A 104 -5.67 -25.06 13.99
N ALA A 105 -4.45 -24.89 13.50
CA ALA A 105 -3.40 -25.91 13.55
C ALA A 105 -2.66 -25.98 14.91
N GLY A 106 -3.03 -25.12 15.90
CA GLY A 106 -2.39 -25.06 17.22
C GLY A 106 -0.96 -24.52 17.21
N ILE A 107 -0.59 -23.71 16.21
CA ILE A 107 0.76 -23.15 16.05
C ILE A 107 0.85 -21.78 16.71
N GLU A 108 1.89 -21.57 17.52
CA GLU A 108 2.18 -20.28 18.12
C GLU A 108 2.57 -19.27 17.05
N THR A 109 1.97 -18.06 17.13
CA THR A 109 2.22 -16.98 16.15
C THR A 109 2.59 -15.67 16.82
N GLU A 110 3.40 -14.86 16.15
CA GLU A 110 3.68 -13.48 16.52
C GLU A 110 3.63 -12.60 15.27
N VAL A 111 2.99 -11.43 15.38
CA VAL A 111 2.99 -10.42 14.31
C VAL A 111 4.01 -9.34 14.63
N VAL A 112 4.88 -9.06 13.69
CA VAL A 112 5.87 -7.99 13.77
C VAL A 112 5.52 -6.93 12.74
N PRO A 113 5.12 -5.71 13.16
CA PRO A 113 4.73 -4.66 12.24
C PRO A 113 5.88 -4.21 11.34
N GLY A 114 5.52 -3.61 10.22
CA GLY A 114 6.45 -2.99 9.29
C GLY A 114 6.00 -1.60 8.87
N VAL A 115 6.90 -0.83 8.24
CA VAL A 115 6.54 0.46 7.64
C VAL A 115 5.71 0.19 6.39
N THR A 116 4.46 0.67 6.40
CA THR A 116 3.57 0.51 5.24
C THR A 116 3.90 1.51 4.13
N ALA A 117 3.63 1.16 2.87
CA ALA A 117 3.94 1.96 1.69
C ALA A 117 3.34 3.38 1.72
N ALA A 118 2.20 3.60 2.39
CA ALA A 118 1.62 4.93 2.57
C ALA A 118 2.55 5.89 3.32
N LEU A 119 3.15 5.41 4.42
CA LEU A 119 4.07 6.22 5.24
C LEU A 119 5.40 6.44 4.52
N ALA A 120 5.86 5.44 3.77
CA ALA A 120 7.04 5.58 2.92
C ALA A 120 6.81 6.65 1.84
N ALA A 121 5.70 6.58 1.11
CA ALA A 121 5.35 7.57 0.10
C ALA A 121 5.28 8.99 0.68
N ALA A 122 4.64 9.17 1.84
CA ALA A 122 4.60 10.46 2.53
C ALA A 122 6.00 10.98 2.89
N SER A 123 6.85 10.09 3.38
CA SER A 123 8.24 10.40 3.76
C SER A 123 9.08 10.81 2.56
N THR A 124 9.03 10.04 1.47
CA THR A 124 9.82 10.34 0.27
C THR A 124 9.34 11.60 -0.45
N LEU A 125 8.04 11.91 -0.39
CA LEU A 125 7.48 13.17 -0.88
C LEU A 125 7.73 14.35 0.07
N GLN A 126 8.14 14.10 1.32
CA GLN A 126 8.26 15.10 2.39
C GLN A 126 6.92 15.83 2.66
N VAL A 127 5.80 15.15 2.46
CA VAL A 127 4.45 15.67 2.70
C VAL A 127 3.75 14.81 3.74
N SER A 128 3.32 15.42 4.85
CA SER A 128 2.55 14.73 5.87
C SER A 128 1.14 14.41 5.36
N LEU A 129 0.67 13.19 5.60
CA LEU A 129 -0.71 12.79 5.28
C LEU A 129 -1.77 13.52 6.12
N THR A 130 -1.34 14.16 7.21
CA THR A 130 -2.20 14.99 8.06
C THR A 130 -1.58 16.38 8.20
N ARG A 131 -2.42 17.43 8.16
CA ARG A 131 -1.95 18.81 8.31
C ARG A 131 -3.01 19.62 9.06
N ARG A 132 -2.58 20.31 10.12
CA ARG A 132 -3.49 21.15 10.92
C ARG A 132 -4.17 22.18 10.03
N GLY A 133 -5.50 22.26 10.10
CA GLY A 133 -6.33 23.18 9.30
C GLY A 133 -6.65 22.68 7.89
N ILE A 134 -5.99 21.60 7.40
CA ILE A 134 -6.19 21.06 6.04
C ILE A 134 -6.72 19.64 6.08
N ALA A 135 -6.05 18.72 6.80
CA ALA A 135 -6.41 17.32 6.81
C ALA A 135 -6.29 16.71 8.23
N ARG A 136 -7.41 16.18 8.72
CA ARG A 136 -7.52 15.50 10.03
C ARG A 136 -7.81 14.01 9.89
N THR A 137 -8.24 13.58 8.70
CA THR A 137 -8.59 12.20 8.41
C THR A 137 -7.71 11.64 7.30
N VAL A 138 -7.27 10.38 7.49
CA VAL A 138 -6.53 9.61 6.48
C VAL A 138 -7.24 8.29 6.30
N THR A 139 -7.58 7.94 5.07
CA THR A 139 -8.20 6.66 4.74
C THR A 139 -7.28 5.83 3.85
N PHE A 140 -6.98 4.61 4.30
CA PHE A 140 -6.29 3.59 3.49
C PHE A 140 -7.34 2.70 2.85
N LEU A 141 -7.28 2.55 1.54
CA LEU A 141 -8.23 1.72 0.81
C LEU A 141 -7.59 1.05 -0.41
N THR A 142 -8.31 0.08 -0.97
CA THR A 142 -7.98 -0.53 -2.25
C THR A 142 -9.17 -0.45 -3.20
N PRO A 143 -8.98 -0.04 -4.46
CA PRO A 143 -10.05 -0.04 -5.44
C PRO A 143 -10.35 -1.46 -5.97
N ARG A 144 -9.52 -2.45 -5.65
CA ARG A 144 -9.74 -3.83 -6.08
C ARG A 144 -10.80 -4.52 -5.24
N VAL A 145 -11.82 -5.04 -5.91
CA VAL A 145 -12.80 -5.94 -5.31
C VAL A 145 -12.34 -7.38 -5.55
N GLY A 146 -12.32 -8.21 -4.52
CA GLY A 146 -11.96 -9.62 -4.62
C GLY A 146 -12.98 -10.38 -5.50
N ARG A 147 -12.52 -11.35 -6.29
CA ARG A 147 -13.46 -12.24 -7.02
C ARG A 147 -14.29 -13.01 -5.99
N GLY A 148 -15.61 -12.77 -5.99
CA GLY A 148 -16.56 -13.45 -5.09
C GLY A 148 -16.98 -12.65 -3.87
N GLU A 149 -16.51 -11.42 -3.68
CA GLU A 149 -17.05 -10.51 -2.67
C GLU A 149 -18.37 -9.93 -3.20
N THR A 150 -19.49 -10.55 -2.80
CA THR A 150 -20.79 -9.87 -2.82
C THR A 150 -20.79 -8.88 -1.67
N VAL A 151 -20.96 -7.59 -1.96
CA VAL A 151 -21.20 -6.58 -0.93
C VAL A 151 -22.49 -6.94 -0.21
N SER A 152 -22.37 -7.55 0.98
CA SER A 152 -23.52 -7.83 1.84
C SER A 152 -24.07 -6.50 2.35
N GLY A 153 -25.25 -6.13 1.89
CA GLY A 153 -25.98 -4.95 2.37
C GLY A 153 -26.90 -4.27 1.37
N THR A 154 -27.07 -4.77 0.17
CA THR A 154 -28.11 -4.27 -0.75
C THR A 154 -29.28 -5.24 -0.80
N ASP A 155 -30.41 -4.83 -0.24
CA ASP A 155 -31.71 -5.45 -0.49
C ASP A 155 -31.96 -5.52 -2.01
N HIS A 156 -32.17 -6.74 -2.50
CA HIS A 156 -32.37 -7.06 -3.93
C HIS A 156 -33.65 -6.46 -4.57
N ASN A 157 -34.26 -5.44 -3.99
CA ASN A 157 -35.55 -4.91 -4.45
C ASN A 157 -35.58 -3.43 -4.82
N SER A 158 -34.42 -2.76 -4.92
CA SER A 158 -34.32 -1.41 -5.47
C SER A 158 -33.51 -1.43 -6.76
N MET A 159 -33.99 -0.69 -7.77
CA MET A 159 -33.46 -0.56 -9.14
C MET A 159 -31.93 -0.48 -9.21
N PRO A 160 -31.29 -0.87 -10.32
CA PRO A 160 -29.84 -0.77 -10.48
C PRO A 160 -29.46 0.70 -10.61
N ASP A 161 -29.33 1.36 -9.48
CA ASP A 161 -28.66 2.65 -9.41
C ASP A 161 -27.15 2.45 -9.61
N VAL A 162 -26.61 3.25 -10.50
CA VAL A 162 -25.20 3.50 -10.80
C VAL A 162 -24.29 2.85 -9.77
N LEU A 163 -23.62 1.77 -10.16
CA LEU A 163 -22.70 0.99 -9.32
C LEU A 163 -21.63 1.89 -8.70
N CYS A 164 -21.98 2.48 -7.54
CA CYS A 164 -21.03 3.24 -6.74
C CYS A 164 -20.00 2.24 -6.15
N PRO A 165 -18.70 2.36 -6.47
CA PRO A 165 -17.72 1.45 -5.92
C PRO A 165 -17.76 1.46 -4.38
N PRO A 166 -17.69 0.30 -3.70
CA PRO A 166 -17.83 0.22 -2.22
C PRO A 166 -16.85 1.08 -1.44
N TRP A 167 -15.69 1.38 -2.01
CA TRP A 167 -14.66 2.22 -1.40
C TRP A 167 -14.95 3.73 -1.53
N LEU A 168 -15.80 4.14 -2.48
CA LEU A 168 -16.00 5.55 -2.83
C LEU A 168 -16.55 6.42 -1.69
N PRO A 169 -17.58 6.00 -0.91
CA PRO A 169 -18.07 6.82 0.20
C PRO A 169 -17.00 7.16 1.23
N ALA A 170 -16.15 6.20 1.58
CA ALA A 170 -15.03 6.42 2.50
C ALA A 170 -13.98 7.37 1.91
N ALA A 171 -13.70 7.25 0.61
CA ALA A 171 -12.77 8.14 -0.09
C ALA A 171 -13.30 9.59 -0.19
N LEU A 172 -14.61 9.78 -0.37
CA LEU A 172 -15.21 11.11 -0.45
C LEU A 172 -15.23 11.83 0.90
N SER A 173 -15.41 11.10 2.00
CA SER A 173 -15.47 11.64 3.36
C SER A 173 -14.10 11.94 3.97
N ALA A 174 -13.02 11.39 3.43
CA ALA A 174 -11.67 11.60 3.95
C ALA A 174 -10.98 12.83 3.33
N ASP A 175 -10.20 13.53 4.17
CA ASP A 175 -9.36 14.64 3.71
C ASP A 175 -8.18 14.15 2.86
N THR A 176 -7.54 13.07 3.32
CA THR A 176 -6.46 12.40 2.58
C THR A 176 -6.83 10.94 2.33
N VAL A 177 -6.71 10.51 1.09
CA VAL A 177 -6.98 9.15 0.65
C VAL A 177 -5.70 8.51 0.14
N VAL A 178 -5.38 7.32 0.63
CA VAL A 178 -4.24 6.54 0.15
C VAL A 178 -4.74 5.22 -0.43
N LEU A 179 -4.54 5.05 -1.74
CA LEU A 179 -5.01 3.89 -2.49
C LEU A 179 -3.85 2.92 -2.73
N TYR A 180 -4.04 1.68 -2.26
CA TYR A 180 -3.16 0.55 -2.50
C TYR A 180 -3.64 -0.27 -3.70
N MET A 181 -2.72 -0.94 -4.38
CA MET A 181 -3.04 -1.80 -5.54
C MET A 181 -3.80 -1.05 -6.65
N ALA A 182 -3.55 0.26 -6.76
CA ALA A 182 -4.22 1.16 -7.71
C ALA A 182 -3.54 1.21 -9.09
N ALA A 183 -2.46 0.46 -9.29
CA ALA A 183 -1.76 0.41 -10.57
C ALA A 183 -2.72 -0.01 -11.70
N GLY A 184 -2.77 0.79 -12.76
CA GLY A 184 -3.64 0.58 -13.92
C GLY A 184 -5.10 1.04 -13.75
N ALA A 185 -5.54 1.45 -12.55
CA ALA A 185 -6.91 1.89 -12.28
C ALA A 185 -7.05 3.43 -12.13
N GLY A 186 -6.04 4.18 -12.53
CA GLY A 186 -5.99 5.64 -12.30
C GLY A 186 -7.17 6.39 -12.91
N ARG A 187 -7.60 6.01 -14.12
CA ARG A 187 -8.74 6.64 -14.82
C ARG A 187 -10.04 6.39 -14.07
N GLU A 188 -10.33 5.14 -13.71
CA GLU A 188 -11.55 4.73 -13.01
C GLU A 188 -11.62 5.36 -11.63
N ILE A 189 -10.50 5.42 -10.91
CA ILE A 189 -10.38 6.07 -9.60
C ILE A 189 -10.68 7.56 -9.72
N ALA A 190 -10.01 8.26 -10.65
CA ALA A 190 -10.18 9.68 -10.85
C ALA A 190 -11.60 10.02 -11.25
N GLN A 191 -12.18 9.27 -12.20
CA GLN A 191 -13.56 9.48 -12.65
C GLN A 191 -14.56 9.28 -11.49
N ALA A 192 -14.43 8.20 -10.72
CA ALA A 192 -15.31 7.94 -9.58
C ALA A 192 -15.24 9.05 -8.51
N LEU A 193 -14.04 9.55 -8.21
CA LEU A 193 -13.87 10.63 -7.23
C LEU A 193 -14.44 11.97 -7.73
N ILE A 194 -14.25 12.29 -9.01
CA ILE A 194 -14.78 13.53 -9.63
C ILE A 194 -16.30 13.45 -9.70
N ASP A 195 -16.87 12.35 -10.17
CA ASP A 195 -18.34 12.14 -10.25
C ASP A 195 -18.97 12.17 -8.85
N GLY A 196 -18.24 11.70 -7.84
CA GLY A 196 -18.62 11.78 -6.42
C GLY A 196 -18.48 13.17 -5.80
N GLY A 197 -18.00 14.18 -6.55
CA GLY A 197 -17.95 15.57 -6.12
C GLY A 197 -16.58 16.09 -5.67
N LYS A 198 -15.49 15.28 -5.72
CA LYS A 198 -14.15 15.86 -5.50
C LYS A 198 -13.75 16.74 -6.69
N PRO A 199 -13.22 17.96 -6.46
CA PRO A 199 -12.76 18.83 -7.54
C PRO A 199 -11.71 18.14 -8.44
N SER A 200 -11.81 18.32 -9.76
CA SER A 200 -10.80 17.80 -10.70
C SER A 200 -9.41 18.39 -10.46
N SER A 201 -9.32 19.55 -9.80
CA SER A 201 -8.08 20.19 -9.37
C SER A 201 -7.49 19.62 -8.08
N THR A 202 -8.14 18.65 -7.42
CA THR A 202 -7.60 18.02 -6.20
C THR A 202 -6.24 17.39 -6.49
N PRO A 203 -5.20 17.68 -5.70
CA PRO A 203 -3.88 17.13 -5.90
C PRO A 203 -3.83 15.61 -5.73
N VAL A 204 -3.01 14.98 -6.56
CA VAL A 204 -2.72 13.55 -6.54
C VAL A 204 -1.22 13.34 -6.58
N ALA A 205 -0.69 12.58 -5.64
CA ALA A 205 0.69 12.12 -5.66
C ALA A 205 0.74 10.61 -5.94
N LEU A 206 1.61 10.22 -6.86
CA LEU A 206 1.89 8.83 -7.20
C LEU A 206 3.33 8.54 -6.81
N VAL A 207 3.53 7.45 -6.08
CA VAL A 207 4.86 6.97 -5.74
C VAL A 207 4.95 5.50 -6.15
N GLU A 208 5.85 5.20 -7.05
CA GLU A 208 6.19 3.85 -7.48
C GLU A 208 7.48 3.40 -6.79
N SER A 209 7.55 2.15 -6.36
CA SER A 209 8.74 1.54 -5.74
C SER A 209 9.32 2.39 -4.60
N ALA A 210 8.46 2.92 -3.73
CA ALA A 210 8.85 3.84 -2.66
C ALA A 210 10.06 3.32 -1.87
N THR A 211 11.04 4.19 -1.64
CA THR A 211 12.30 3.95 -0.91
C THR A 211 13.34 3.09 -1.62
N LEU A 212 13.05 2.60 -2.82
CA LEU A 212 14.01 1.85 -3.64
C LEU A 212 14.78 2.77 -4.59
N PRO A 213 15.95 2.34 -5.12
CA PRO A 213 16.73 3.14 -6.07
C PRO A 213 15.97 3.52 -7.35
N GLU A 214 15.02 2.67 -7.77
CA GLU A 214 14.14 2.88 -8.93
C GLU A 214 12.87 3.67 -8.59
N GLU A 215 12.78 4.27 -7.39
CA GLU A 215 11.63 5.07 -6.99
C GLU A 215 11.29 6.16 -8.01
N GLN A 216 10.02 6.23 -8.40
CA GLN A 216 9.49 7.31 -9.22
C GLN A 216 8.37 8.03 -8.48
N ARG A 217 8.36 9.36 -8.57
CA ARG A 217 7.36 10.24 -7.96
C ARG A 217 6.72 11.09 -9.03
N ARG A 218 5.43 11.27 -8.91
CA ARG A 218 4.69 12.19 -9.76
C ARG A 218 3.61 12.87 -8.93
N ILE A 219 3.51 14.20 -9.07
CA ILE A 219 2.41 14.98 -8.51
C ILE A 219 1.61 15.56 -9.68
N THR A 220 0.30 15.49 -9.59
CA THR A 220 -0.64 15.87 -10.64
C THR A 220 -1.98 16.22 -10.01
N THR A 221 -3.04 16.32 -10.81
CA THR A 221 -4.43 16.54 -10.35
C THR A 221 -5.32 15.32 -10.70
N LEU A 222 -6.48 15.22 -10.06
CA LEU A 222 -7.48 14.21 -10.42
C LEU A 222 -7.88 14.29 -11.89
N GLY A 223 -8.05 15.52 -12.43
CA GLY A 223 -8.41 15.72 -13.83
C GLY A 223 -7.36 15.21 -14.81
N GLU A 224 -6.08 15.36 -14.48
CA GLU A 224 -4.98 14.84 -15.27
C GLU A 224 -4.81 13.34 -15.10
N LEU A 225 -4.98 12.81 -13.88
CA LEU A 225 -4.94 11.37 -13.60
C LEU A 225 -6.00 10.62 -14.42
N ALA A 226 -7.20 11.20 -14.57
CA ALA A 226 -8.26 10.63 -15.42
C ALA A 226 -7.83 10.49 -16.89
N ARG A 227 -6.94 11.36 -17.37
CA ARG A 227 -6.43 11.36 -18.74
C ARG A 227 -5.10 10.62 -18.89
N ALA A 228 -4.34 10.54 -17.80
CA ALA A 228 -3.04 9.88 -17.81
C ALA A 228 -3.23 8.36 -17.90
N THR A 229 -2.69 7.77 -18.95
CA THR A 229 -2.30 6.38 -18.87
C THR A 229 -1.11 6.37 -17.93
N LEU A 230 -1.24 5.78 -16.74
CA LEU A 230 -0.06 5.44 -15.93
C LEU A 230 0.72 4.46 -16.79
N ALA A 231 1.71 5.00 -17.50
CA ALA A 231 2.60 4.21 -18.32
C ALA A 231 3.19 3.14 -17.39
N ARG A 232 2.96 1.88 -17.77
CA ARG A 232 3.56 0.64 -17.27
C ARG A 232 4.35 0.82 -15.97
N ALA A 233 3.65 0.92 -14.84
CA ALA A 233 4.31 0.77 -13.56
C ALA A 233 4.86 -0.67 -13.51
N GLU A 234 6.17 -0.81 -13.41
CA GLU A 234 6.85 -2.10 -13.28
C GLU A 234 6.89 -2.53 -11.82
N GLY A 235 6.77 -1.57 -10.89
CA GLY A 235 6.78 -1.75 -9.45
C GLY A 235 5.43 -1.49 -8.76
N PRO A 236 5.39 -1.67 -7.43
CA PRO A 236 4.21 -1.35 -6.63
C PRO A 236 3.98 0.16 -6.57
N VAL A 237 2.74 0.58 -6.83
CA VAL A 237 2.34 2.00 -6.83
C VAL A 237 1.40 2.29 -5.67
N VAL A 238 1.65 3.38 -4.96
CA VAL A 238 0.73 4.03 -4.03
C VAL A 238 0.22 5.32 -4.65
N VAL A 239 -1.09 5.53 -4.61
CA VAL A 239 -1.74 6.76 -5.07
C VAL A 239 -2.30 7.49 -3.86
N CYS A 240 -1.88 8.74 -3.65
CA CYS A 240 -2.32 9.59 -2.55
C CYS A 240 -3.12 10.76 -3.13
N VAL A 241 -4.30 11.05 -2.56
CA VAL A 241 -5.21 12.12 -3.02
C VAL A 241 -5.56 13.01 -1.85
N GLY A 242 -5.40 14.33 -1.99
CA GLY A 242 -5.80 15.27 -0.96
C GLY A 242 -5.10 16.62 -1.04
N GLU A 243 -5.69 17.63 -0.39
CA GLU A 243 -5.18 19.01 -0.38
C GLU A 243 -3.85 19.16 0.37
N VAL A 244 -3.42 18.17 1.15
CA VAL A 244 -2.08 18.16 1.77
C VAL A 244 -0.95 18.21 0.75
N PHE A 245 -1.20 17.80 -0.49
CA PHE A 245 -0.22 17.78 -1.59
C PHE A 245 -0.25 19.05 -2.43
N ARG A 246 -1.03 20.09 -2.06
CA ARG A 246 -1.21 21.34 -2.84
C ARG A 246 0.10 22.07 -3.03
N ASP A 247 0.83 22.33 -1.93
CA ASP A 247 2.07 23.10 -1.99
C ASP A 247 3.09 22.41 -2.93
N ALA A 248 3.22 21.09 -2.85
CA ALA A 248 4.11 20.32 -3.70
C ALA A 248 3.68 20.31 -5.19
N LEU A 249 2.38 20.39 -5.48
CA LEU A 249 1.87 20.56 -6.84
C LEU A 249 2.20 21.95 -7.38
N ASP A 250 2.00 23.00 -6.57
CA ASP A 250 2.22 24.39 -6.95
C ASP A 250 3.71 24.65 -7.22
N GLU A 251 4.62 24.09 -6.40
CA GLU A 251 6.07 24.15 -6.62
C GLU A 251 6.49 23.56 -7.98
N LEU A 252 5.95 22.39 -8.35
CA LEU A 252 6.24 21.78 -9.66
C LEU A 252 5.71 22.61 -10.83
N GLN A 253 4.59 23.30 -10.67
CA GLN A 253 4.03 24.17 -11.70
C GLN A 253 4.87 25.45 -11.89
N LEU A 254 5.43 25.99 -10.81
CA LEU A 254 6.35 27.12 -10.85
C LEU A 254 7.66 26.77 -11.56
N ASP A 255 8.23 25.62 -11.26
CA ASP A 255 9.45 25.13 -11.93
C ASP A 255 9.25 24.88 -13.43
N SER A 256 8.02 24.51 -13.82
CA SER A 256 7.65 24.26 -15.23
C SER A 256 7.34 25.55 -15.99
N ASN A 257 7.06 26.65 -15.32
CA ASN A 257 6.72 27.94 -15.91
C ASN A 257 7.34 29.10 -15.10
N PRO A 258 8.66 29.36 -15.29
CA PRO A 258 9.41 30.37 -14.52
C PRO A 258 8.89 31.81 -14.69
N ASP A 259 8.04 32.07 -15.68
CA ASP A 259 7.42 33.39 -15.94
C ASP A 259 6.08 33.57 -15.18
N ALA A 260 5.58 32.60 -14.46
CA ALA A 260 4.40 32.73 -13.62
C ALA A 260 4.75 33.47 -12.32
N ALA A 261 4.31 34.74 -12.20
CA ALA A 261 4.52 35.54 -10.99
C ALA A 261 3.94 34.85 -9.75
N PRO A 262 4.66 34.81 -8.62
CA PRO A 262 4.16 34.16 -7.41
C PRO A 262 2.89 34.86 -6.92
N ASN A 263 1.85 34.07 -6.67
CA ASN A 263 0.57 34.55 -6.16
C ASN A 263 0.79 35.13 -4.73
N GLU A 264 0.58 36.43 -4.53
CA GLU A 264 0.90 37.15 -3.27
C GLU A 264 0.08 36.73 -2.03
N LEU A 265 -0.81 35.72 -2.17
CA LEU A 265 -1.70 35.27 -1.09
C LEU A 265 -1.02 34.45 0.03
N HIS A 266 0.20 34.01 -0.14
CA HIS A 266 0.87 33.13 0.85
C HIS A 266 1.74 33.86 1.90
N ARG A 267 1.88 35.21 1.84
CA ARG A 267 2.72 35.96 2.81
C ARG A 267 2.02 36.39 4.10
N GLN A 268 0.73 36.10 4.29
CA GLN A 268 -0.02 36.58 5.47
C GLN A 268 -0.24 35.57 6.59
N VAL A 269 0.25 34.33 6.51
CA VAL A 269 -0.01 33.27 7.51
C VAL A 269 1.14 33.08 8.52
N HIS A 270 2.25 33.81 8.40
CA HIS A 270 3.41 33.72 9.31
C HIS A 270 3.72 35.02 10.05
N ARG A 271 2.71 35.72 10.57
CA ARG A 271 2.90 36.75 11.61
C ARG A 271 2.02 36.47 12.80
#